data_eb01af3ac7b6cbbba6b74b7f3dfe03c0
#
_entry.id   eb01af3ac7b6cbbba6b74b7f3dfe03c0
#
_cell.length_a   1.000
_cell.length_b   1.000
_cell.length_c   1.000
_cell.angle_alpha   90.00
_cell.angle_beta   90.00
_cell.angle_gamma   90.00
#
_symmetry.space_group_name_H-M   'P 1'
#
loop_
_entity.id
_entity.type
_entity.pdbx_description
1 polymer ?
#
loop_
_entity_poly.entity_id
_entity_poly.type
_entity_poly.pdbx_seq_one_letter_code
_entity_poly.pdbx_strand_id
1 'polypeptide(L)'
;MISATRRRLLNGFAVATVGALAGCTETEGTESTDGSTPTDDTSTGESTNSSEQSNDAASTELDLREANVIGVEATPGESSYEFSVALRHDDAGEDGYADWWQVERLDGMRLGRRDLRHSHPNEQPFERSETIDVPSDVDCVVVRGHDRTHGYGGQAMLLTLESGVTRAVDQGSKPESFEGVDCP
;
A
#
# COMPACT_ATOMS: atom_id res chain seq x y z
N MET A 1 -45.28 -8.57 25.25
CA MET A 1 -45.74 -9.50 24.21
C MET A 1 -46.12 -8.69 22.98
N ILE A 2 -45.24 -8.54 22.04
CA ILE A 2 -45.60 -8.12 20.67
C ILE A 2 -44.62 -8.80 19.75
N SER A 3 -45.14 -9.70 18.93
CA SER A 3 -44.46 -10.53 17.96
C SER A 3 -44.25 -9.71 16.67
N ALA A 4 -43.05 -9.57 16.16
CA ALA A 4 -42.80 -8.95 14.88
C ALA A 4 -42.31 -9.96 13.86
N THR A 5 -43.13 -10.05 12.83
CA THR A 5 -43.11 -10.97 11.69
C THR A 5 -41.96 -10.70 10.75
N ARG A 6 -41.22 -11.77 10.43
CA ARG A 6 -40.22 -11.81 9.36
C ARG A 6 -40.89 -11.76 7.99
N ARG A 7 -40.50 -10.86 7.12
CA ARG A 7 -40.78 -10.95 5.67
C ARG A 7 -39.46 -11.22 4.93
N ARG A 8 -39.36 -12.42 4.39
CA ARG A 8 -38.41 -12.81 3.36
C ARG A 8 -38.92 -12.28 2.02
N LEU A 9 -38.10 -11.58 1.28
CA LEU A 9 -38.27 -11.34 -0.14
C LEU A 9 -37.14 -12.01 -0.89
N LEU A 10 -37.51 -13.06 -1.61
CA LEU A 10 -36.72 -13.73 -2.65
C LEU A 10 -36.92 -12.93 -3.93
N ASN A 11 -35.87 -12.43 -4.53
CA ASN A 11 -35.87 -12.07 -5.95
C ASN A 11 -34.69 -12.74 -6.62
N GLY A 12 -35.01 -13.77 -7.37
CA GLY A 12 -34.09 -14.39 -8.32
C GLY A 12 -34.17 -13.64 -9.65
N PHE A 13 -33.01 -13.37 -10.22
CA PHE A 13 -32.87 -13.07 -11.65
C PHE A 13 -31.73 -13.90 -12.22
N ALA A 14 -32.09 -14.84 -13.05
CA ALA A 14 -31.19 -15.55 -13.94
C ALA A 14 -31.21 -14.84 -15.31
N VAL A 15 -30.07 -14.46 -15.82
CA VAL A 15 -29.87 -14.19 -17.24
C VAL A 15 -28.59 -14.82 -17.72
N ALA A 16 -28.73 -15.82 -18.56
CA ALA A 16 -27.67 -16.41 -19.34
C ALA A 16 -27.56 -15.69 -20.68
N THR A 17 -26.37 -15.28 -21.10
CA THR A 17 -26.10 -15.04 -22.51
C THR A 17 -24.69 -15.54 -22.88
N VAL A 18 -24.73 -16.52 -23.79
CA VAL A 18 -23.63 -17.09 -24.53
C VAL A 18 -23.24 -16.12 -25.66
N GLY A 19 -21.96 -15.92 -25.88
CA GLY A 19 -21.44 -15.19 -27.01
C GLY A 19 -20.00 -15.57 -27.29
N ALA A 20 -19.78 -16.53 -28.17
CA ALA A 20 -18.49 -16.90 -28.75
C ALA A 20 -18.22 -16.00 -29.95
N LEU A 21 -17.00 -15.46 -30.09
CA LEU A 21 -16.41 -15.12 -31.38
C LEU A 21 -14.89 -15.24 -31.33
N ALA A 22 -14.38 -16.13 -32.11
CA ALA A 22 -12.98 -16.33 -32.44
C ALA A 22 -12.50 -15.23 -33.41
N GLY A 23 -11.22 -14.87 -33.30
CA GLY A 23 -10.55 -13.99 -34.27
C GLY A 23 -9.04 -14.06 -34.08
N CYS A 24 -8.40 -14.99 -34.82
CA CYS A 24 -6.96 -14.99 -35.07
C CYS A 24 -6.63 -13.92 -36.11
N THR A 25 -5.55 -13.18 -35.93
CA THR A 25 -4.73 -12.67 -37.04
C THR A 25 -3.26 -12.62 -36.59
N GLU A 26 -2.50 -13.56 -37.16
CA GLU A 26 -1.05 -13.48 -37.27
C GLU A 26 -0.68 -12.37 -38.26
N THR A 27 0.38 -11.63 -37.99
CA THR A 27 1.12 -10.90 -39.02
C THR A 27 2.59 -10.97 -38.67
N GLU A 28 3.29 -11.78 -39.44
CA GLU A 28 4.74 -11.84 -39.57
C GLU A 28 5.25 -10.64 -40.41
N GLY A 29 6.52 -10.32 -40.23
CA GLY A 29 7.36 -9.56 -41.15
C GLY A 29 7.94 -8.32 -40.53
N THR A 30 9.20 -7.96 -40.53
CA THR A 30 10.37 -8.36 -41.33
C THR A 30 11.57 -7.63 -40.68
N GLU A 31 12.72 -8.28 -40.72
CA GLU A 31 14.06 -7.74 -40.44
C GLU A 31 14.42 -6.54 -41.34
N SER A 32 15.25 -5.64 -40.83
CA SER A 32 16.45 -5.07 -41.48
C SER A 32 17.10 -4.00 -40.58
N THR A 33 18.24 -4.28 -40.03
CA THR A 33 19.62 -3.95 -40.50
C THR A 33 20.02 -2.47 -40.40
N ASP A 34 21.08 -2.30 -39.58
CA ASP A 34 22.31 -1.53 -39.82
C ASP A 34 22.33 -0.01 -39.59
N GLY A 35 23.31 0.40 -38.79
CA GLY A 35 24.13 1.52 -39.21
C GLY A 35 24.41 2.66 -38.22
N SER A 36 25.56 2.55 -37.56
CA SER A 36 26.52 3.67 -37.34
C SER A 36 26.34 4.64 -36.18
N THR A 37 27.30 4.52 -35.30
CA THR A 37 28.02 5.38 -34.35
C THR A 37 28.33 6.82 -34.85
N PRO A 38 29.03 7.63 -34.04
CA PRO A 38 28.59 8.49 -32.92
C PRO A 38 28.82 9.95 -33.25
N THR A 39 28.23 10.85 -32.51
CA THR A 39 28.71 12.24 -32.42
C THR A 39 28.61 12.73 -30.97
N ASP A 40 29.78 13.03 -30.46
CA ASP A 40 30.14 13.87 -29.34
C ASP A 40 29.53 15.26 -29.52
N ASP A 41 28.82 15.80 -28.53
CA ASP A 41 28.72 17.25 -28.38
C ASP A 41 28.53 17.61 -26.89
N THR A 42 29.58 18.16 -26.37
CA THR A 42 29.70 18.82 -25.09
C THR A 42 28.83 20.09 -25.09
N SER A 43 27.83 20.18 -24.21
CA SER A 43 27.25 21.43 -23.83
C SER A 43 27.13 21.58 -22.33
N THR A 44 28.00 22.37 -21.80
CA THR A 44 27.99 22.96 -20.47
C THR A 44 26.75 23.85 -20.33
N GLY A 45 25.90 23.55 -19.34
CA GLY A 45 24.69 24.31 -19.00
C GLY A 45 24.42 24.26 -17.51
N GLU A 46 25.02 25.17 -16.85
CA GLU A 46 24.73 25.94 -15.63
C GLU A 46 23.58 25.48 -14.72
N SER A 47 24.04 25.19 -13.54
CA SER A 47 23.38 24.97 -12.26
C SER A 47 22.28 25.99 -11.96
N THR A 48 21.04 25.54 -11.78
CA THR A 48 20.09 26.23 -10.90
C THR A 48 19.89 25.39 -9.66
N ASN A 49 20.48 25.89 -8.60
CA ASN A 49 20.39 25.44 -7.23
C ASN A 49 18.94 25.52 -6.75
N SER A 50 18.22 24.41 -6.82
CA SER A 50 16.96 24.24 -6.13
C SER A 50 17.27 23.70 -4.75
N SER A 51 17.00 24.50 -3.75
CA SER A 51 17.20 24.16 -2.34
C SER A 51 16.35 22.95 -1.99
N GLU A 52 16.93 21.77 -2.10
CA GLU A 52 16.41 20.57 -1.45
C GLU A 52 16.65 20.74 0.04
N GLN A 53 15.58 21.02 0.74
CA GLN A 53 15.51 20.99 2.17
C GLN A 53 15.66 19.53 2.58
N SER A 54 16.91 19.13 2.77
CA SER A 54 17.27 17.82 3.31
C SER A 54 16.71 17.75 4.74
N ASN A 55 15.56 17.10 4.90
CA ASN A 55 15.19 16.54 6.17
C ASN A 55 16.17 15.40 6.42
N ASP A 56 17.22 15.69 7.15
CA ASP A 56 18.15 14.72 7.74
C ASP A 56 17.43 14.00 8.90
N ALA A 57 16.39 13.23 8.57
CA ALA A 57 16.01 12.09 9.37
C ALA A 57 16.97 10.99 8.96
N ALA A 58 17.81 10.54 9.88
CA ALA A 58 18.71 9.43 9.72
C ALA A 58 17.97 8.31 8.99
N SER A 59 18.27 8.13 7.71
CA SER A 59 17.71 7.03 6.93
C SER A 59 18.35 5.74 7.44
N THR A 60 17.74 5.15 8.46
CA THR A 60 18.01 3.77 8.80
C THR A 60 17.71 2.96 7.55
N GLU A 61 18.71 2.29 7.03
CA GLU A 61 18.56 1.46 5.84
C GLU A 61 17.51 0.39 6.15
N LEU A 62 16.43 0.36 5.37
CA LEU A 62 15.33 -0.57 5.59
C LEU A 62 15.79 -2.01 5.32
N ASP A 63 15.47 -2.94 6.21
CA ASP A 63 15.60 -4.36 5.94
C ASP A 63 14.46 -4.78 4.99
N LEU A 64 14.78 -5.03 3.73
CA LEU A 64 13.78 -5.36 2.71
C LEU A 64 13.17 -6.76 2.88
N ARG A 65 13.68 -7.58 3.79
CA ARG A 65 13.05 -8.85 4.17
C ARG A 65 11.79 -8.64 5.01
N GLU A 66 11.64 -7.44 5.57
CA GLU A 66 10.50 -7.06 6.40
C GLU A 66 9.55 -6.14 5.62
N ALA A 67 8.25 -6.25 5.89
CA ALA A 67 7.22 -5.47 5.20
C ALA A 67 7.17 -4.02 5.69
N ASN A 68 8.01 -3.16 5.11
CA ASN A 68 8.14 -1.76 5.50
C ASN A 68 7.01 -0.91 4.92
N VAL A 69 6.28 -0.21 5.77
CA VAL A 69 5.34 0.85 5.36
C VAL A 69 6.16 2.12 5.11
N ILE A 70 6.24 2.57 3.86
CA ILE A 70 7.04 3.73 3.46
C ILE A 70 6.21 4.96 3.11
N GLY A 71 4.91 4.80 2.96
CA GLY A 71 3.98 5.89 2.69
C GLY A 71 2.56 5.52 3.08
N VAL A 72 1.82 6.50 3.60
CA VAL A 72 0.40 6.37 3.92
C VAL A 72 -0.28 7.68 3.57
N GLU A 73 -1.37 7.58 2.82
CA GLU A 73 -2.33 8.65 2.59
C GLU A 73 -3.70 8.20 3.10
N ALA A 74 -4.46 9.11 3.70
CA ALA A 74 -5.82 8.85 4.14
C ALA A 74 -6.76 9.93 3.59
N THR A 75 -7.71 9.52 2.78
CA THR A 75 -8.74 10.40 2.22
C THR A 75 -10.03 10.23 3.01
N PRO A 76 -10.57 11.31 3.63
CA PRO A 76 -11.77 11.20 4.44
C PRO A 76 -13.03 10.94 3.61
N GLY A 77 -13.87 10.01 4.10
CA GLY A 77 -15.26 9.78 3.68
C GLY A 77 -16.27 10.27 4.73
N GLU A 78 -17.50 9.79 4.68
CA GLU A 78 -18.55 10.20 5.64
C GLU A 78 -18.33 9.64 7.06
N SER A 79 -17.90 8.39 7.18
CA SER A 79 -17.61 7.69 8.45
C SER A 79 -16.42 6.73 8.34
N SER A 80 -15.68 6.85 7.26
CA SER A 80 -14.54 5.99 6.91
C SER A 80 -13.44 6.83 6.29
N TYR A 81 -12.27 6.22 6.15
CA TYR A 81 -11.17 6.76 5.36
C TYR A 81 -10.75 5.74 4.30
N GLU A 82 -10.46 6.19 3.10
CA GLU A 82 -9.72 5.41 2.14
C GLU A 82 -8.22 5.59 2.43
N PHE A 83 -7.60 4.50 2.87
CA PHE A 83 -6.16 4.46 3.11
C PHE A 83 -5.46 3.93 1.86
N SER A 84 -4.49 4.68 1.35
CA SER A 84 -3.54 4.24 0.34
C SER A 84 -2.19 4.02 1.01
N VAL A 85 -1.69 2.79 0.96
CA VAL A 85 -0.50 2.37 1.70
C VAL A 85 0.56 1.85 0.75
N ALA A 86 1.71 2.48 0.76
CA ALA A 86 2.89 2.07 0.03
C ALA A 86 3.77 1.18 0.89
N LEU A 87 4.02 -0.04 0.41
CA LEU A 87 4.91 -1.02 1.03
C LEU A 87 6.19 -1.19 0.24
N ARG A 88 7.29 -1.44 0.94
CA ARG A 88 8.57 -1.85 0.37
C ARG A 88 9.05 -3.13 1.05
N HIS A 89 9.19 -4.18 0.24
CA HIS A 89 9.56 -5.52 0.67
C HIS A 89 10.29 -6.22 -0.49
N ASP A 90 11.13 -7.20 -0.24
CA ASP A 90 11.78 -7.94 -1.31
C ASP A 90 10.82 -8.87 -2.07
N ASP A 91 9.71 -9.25 -1.43
CA ASP A 91 8.68 -10.15 -1.98
C ASP A 91 9.30 -11.41 -2.63
N ALA A 92 10.22 -12.04 -1.92
CA ALA A 92 11.02 -13.16 -2.41
C ALA A 92 10.21 -14.45 -2.66
N GLY A 93 9.20 -14.33 -3.52
CA GLY A 93 8.31 -15.42 -3.95
C GLY A 93 7.06 -15.58 -3.08
N GLU A 94 6.24 -16.58 -3.45
CA GLU A 94 4.90 -16.78 -2.86
C GLU A 94 4.92 -17.27 -1.40
N ASP A 95 6.05 -17.74 -0.91
CA ASP A 95 6.18 -18.21 0.48
C ASP A 95 6.55 -17.08 1.45
N GLY A 96 7.13 -15.98 0.97
CA GLY A 96 7.68 -14.92 1.79
C GLY A 96 7.17 -13.50 1.49
N TYR A 97 6.11 -13.35 0.69
CA TYR A 97 5.62 -12.01 0.33
C TYR A 97 4.93 -11.28 1.49
N ALA A 98 4.84 -9.95 1.39
CA ALA A 98 4.02 -9.14 2.28
C ALA A 98 2.55 -9.51 2.08
N ASP A 99 1.92 -10.11 3.08
CA ASP A 99 0.60 -10.74 2.95
C ASP A 99 -0.56 -9.89 3.45
N TRP A 100 -0.29 -8.83 4.21
CA TRP A 100 -1.26 -7.81 4.56
C TRP A 100 -0.63 -6.56 5.14
N TRP A 101 -1.42 -5.47 5.16
CA TRP A 101 -1.21 -4.33 6.02
C TRP A 101 -2.51 -4.01 6.77
N GLN A 102 -2.39 -3.37 7.92
CA GLN A 102 -3.53 -3.01 8.76
C GLN A 102 -3.40 -1.64 9.39
N VAL A 103 -4.56 -1.07 9.73
CA VAL A 103 -4.70 0.19 10.46
C VAL A 103 -5.16 -0.13 11.87
N GLU A 104 -4.48 0.43 12.85
CA GLU A 104 -4.76 0.25 14.28
C GLU A 104 -4.85 1.59 15.00
N ARG A 105 -5.57 1.59 16.10
CA ARG A 105 -5.43 2.63 17.13
C ARG A 105 -4.05 2.52 17.78
N LEU A 106 -3.61 3.57 18.49
CA LEU A 106 -2.32 3.55 19.18
C LEU A 106 -2.23 2.51 20.30
N ASP A 107 -3.36 2.09 20.87
CA ASP A 107 -3.45 1.01 21.85
C ASP A 107 -3.32 -0.41 21.25
N GLY A 108 -3.19 -0.52 19.92
CA GLY A 108 -3.08 -1.78 19.19
C GLY A 108 -4.41 -2.38 18.74
N MET A 109 -5.54 -1.71 19.00
CA MET A 109 -6.84 -2.19 18.52
C MET A 109 -6.94 -1.98 17.00
N ARG A 110 -7.12 -3.08 16.26
CA ARG A 110 -7.26 -3.05 14.81
C ARG A 110 -8.58 -2.42 14.37
N LEU A 111 -8.50 -1.45 13.49
CA LEU A 111 -9.63 -0.80 12.82
C LEU A 111 -9.98 -1.51 11.50
N GLY A 112 -8.98 -1.88 10.73
CA GLY A 112 -9.19 -2.59 9.47
C GLY A 112 -7.89 -3.18 8.92
N ARG A 113 -8.02 -4.00 7.86
CA ARG A 113 -6.89 -4.69 7.22
C ARG A 113 -7.13 -4.89 5.74
N ARG A 114 -6.08 -4.75 4.96
CA ARG A 114 -6.02 -5.13 3.55
C ARG A 114 -5.20 -6.40 3.41
N ASP A 115 -5.81 -7.49 2.96
CA ASP A 115 -5.11 -8.73 2.60
C ASP A 115 -4.51 -8.61 1.20
N LEU A 116 -3.24 -8.99 1.08
CA LEU A 116 -2.48 -9.09 -0.16
C LEU A 116 -2.40 -10.57 -0.54
N ARG A 117 -2.55 -10.90 -1.82
CA ARG A 117 -2.85 -12.29 -2.22
C ARG A 117 -1.73 -12.98 -2.99
N HIS A 118 -0.70 -12.23 -3.38
CA HIS A 118 0.43 -12.72 -4.16
C HIS A 118 1.62 -11.79 -4.01
N SER A 119 2.80 -12.25 -4.40
CA SER A 119 4.02 -11.46 -4.34
C SER A 119 4.09 -10.42 -5.47
N HIS A 120 4.81 -9.31 -5.22
CA HIS A 120 4.99 -8.16 -6.12
C HIS A 120 6.48 -7.86 -6.37
N PRO A 121 7.32 -8.85 -6.75
CA PRO A 121 8.78 -8.66 -6.77
C PRO A 121 9.25 -7.63 -7.80
N ASN A 122 8.45 -7.38 -8.84
CA ASN A 122 8.76 -6.44 -9.93
C ASN A 122 8.02 -5.09 -9.81
N GLU A 123 7.25 -4.88 -8.75
CA GLU A 123 6.46 -3.69 -8.50
C GLU A 123 6.81 -3.12 -7.11
N GLN A 124 8.07 -2.74 -6.90
CA GLN A 124 8.54 -2.23 -5.63
C GLN A 124 8.98 -0.76 -5.74
N PRO A 125 8.50 0.13 -4.85
CA PRO A 125 7.45 -0.10 -3.86
C PRO A 125 6.08 -0.31 -4.53
N PHE A 126 5.20 -1.06 -3.88
CA PHE A 126 3.84 -1.23 -4.37
C PHE A 126 2.81 -0.58 -3.43
N GLU A 127 1.71 -0.11 -4.01
CA GLU A 127 0.66 0.61 -3.28
C GLU A 127 -0.68 -0.10 -3.42
N ARG A 128 -1.42 -0.19 -2.32
CA ARG A 128 -2.78 -0.75 -2.31
C ARG A 128 -3.66 0.05 -1.36
N SER A 129 -4.93 0.21 -1.75
CA SER A 129 -5.90 0.96 -0.97
C SER A 129 -6.97 0.07 -0.35
N GLU A 130 -7.54 0.52 0.76
CA GLU A 130 -8.68 -0.09 1.44
C GLU A 130 -9.49 1.00 2.15
N THR A 131 -10.82 0.87 2.11
CA THR A 131 -11.70 1.76 2.88
C THR A 131 -11.96 1.14 4.25
N ILE A 132 -11.66 1.89 5.29
CA ILE A 132 -11.73 1.44 6.68
C ILE A 132 -12.58 2.42 7.49
N ASP A 133 -13.55 1.89 8.25
CA ASP A 133 -14.34 2.66 9.20
C ASP A 133 -13.46 3.08 10.37
N VAL A 134 -13.42 4.38 10.63
CA VAL A 134 -12.64 4.96 11.74
C VAL A 134 -13.59 5.69 12.68
N PRO A 135 -13.63 5.30 13.97
CA PRO A 135 -14.43 6.01 14.96
C PRO A 135 -14.02 7.47 15.09
N SER A 136 -14.99 8.36 15.31
CA SER A 136 -14.76 9.81 15.38
C SER A 136 -13.95 10.29 16.58
N ASP A 137 -13.65 9.40 17.52
CA ASP A 137 -12.77 9.64 18.67
C ASP A 137 -11.30 9.28 18.40
N VAL A 138 -10.98 8.87 17.14
CA VAL A 138 -9.63 8.51 16.73
C VAL A 138 -9.02 9.63 15.90
N ASP A 139 -8.04 10.32 16.46
CA ASP A 139 -7.31 11.40 15.78
C ASP A 139 -6.04 10.88 15.08
N CYS A 140 -5.51 9.76 15.54
CA CYS A 140 -4.23 9.22 15.12
C CYS A 140 -4.28 7.70 15.03
N VAL A 141 -3.63 7.17 14.00
CA VAL A 141 -3.55 5.72 13.75
C VAL A 141 -2.11 5.29 13.50
N VAL A 142 -1.86 4.00 13.64
CA VAL A 142 -0.64 3.35 13.16
C VAL A 142 -0.98 2.39 12.04
N VAL A 143 -0.20 2.43 10.96
CA VAL A 143 -0.29 1.51 9.82
C VAL A 143 0.91 0.58 9.85
N ARG A 144 0.64 -0.72 9.83
CA ARG A 144 1.65 -1.78 9.93
C ARG A 144 1.60 -2.71 8.74
N GLY A 145 2.78 -3.13 8.29
CA GLY A 145 2.96 -4.24 7.35
C GLY A 145 3.21 -5.57 8.05
N HIS A 146 3.09 -6.63 7.28
CA HIS A 146 3.37 -8.00 7.71
C HIS A 146 3.77 -8.84 6.49
N ASP A 147 4.70 -9.74 6.67
CA ASP A 147 5.07 -10.75 5.69
C ASP A 147 4.91 -12.17 6.24
N ARG A 148 4.89 -13.13 5.34
CA ARG A 148 4.61 -14.54 5.69
C ARG A 148 5.78 -15.25 6.38
N THR A 149 6.99 -14.75 6.24
CA THR A 149 8.20 -15.39 6.78
C THR A 149 8.62 -14.78 8.11
N HIS A 150 8.69 -13.45 8.18
CA HIS A 150 9.20 -12.73 9.34
C HIS A 150 8.09 -12.21 10.25
N GLY A 151 6.85 -12.17 9.72
CA GLY A 151 5.69 -11.69 10.45
C GLY A 151 5.70 -10.17 10.57
N TYR A 152 5.60 -9.67 11.80
CA TYR A 152 5.80 -8.25 12.07
C TYR A 152 7.28 -7.92 12.02
N GLY A 153 7.61 -6.76 11.52
CA GLY A 153 8.96 -6.24 11.41
C GLY A 153 9.02 -5.03 10.51
N GLY A 154 10.18 -4.38 10.47
CA GLY A 154 10.40 -3.23 9.64
C GLY A 154 9.73 -1.95 10.14
N GLN A 155 9.49 -1.04 9.20
CA GLN A 155 8.94 0.28 9.46
C GLN A 155 7.42 0.27 9.44
N ALA A 156 6.79 0.77 10.50
CA ALA A 156 5.39 1.18 10.53
C ALA A 156 5.26 2.70 10.37
N MET A 157 4.03 3.20 10.18
CA MET A 157 3.79 4.62 9.99
C MET A 157 2.68 5.10 10.93
N LEU A 158 2.98 6.09 11.77
CA LEU A 158 1.97 6.87 12.47
C LEU A 158 1.39 7.92 11.51
N LEU A 159 0.09 8.17 11.61
CA LEU A 159 -0.62 9.15 10.79
C LEU A 159 -1.61 9.92 11.64
N THR A 160 -1.55 11.26 11.60
CA THR A 160 -2.60 12.14 12.11
C THR A 160 -3.65 12.32 11.03
N LEU A 161 -4.89 11.90 11.29
CA LEU A 161 -5.95 11.83 10.27
C LEU A 161 -6.39 13.20 9.75
N GLU A 162 -6.44 14.22 10.62
CA GLU A 162 -6.87 15.56 10.23
C GLU A 162 -5.83 16.27 9.34
N SER A 163 -4.55 16.16 9.68
CA SER A 163 -3.47 16.88 9.01
C SER A 163 -2.82 16.09 7.88
N GLY A 164 -2.97 14.75 7.86
CA GLY A 164 -2.24 13.87 6.97
C GLY A 164 -0.75 13.75 7.28
N VAL A 165 -0.27 14.32 8.39
CA VAL A 165 1.14 14.26 8.78
C VAL A 165 1.49 12.84 9.22
N THR A 166 2.61 12.32 8.74
CA THR A 166 3.09 10.98 9.03
C THR A 166 4.43 10.99 9.74
N ARG A 167 4.69 9.94 10.52
CA ARG A 167 5.99 9.67 11.13
C ARG A 167 6.31 8.20 11.10
N ALA A 168 7.46 7.84 10.54
CA ALA A 168 7.99 6.49 10.55
C ALA A 168 8.37 6.07 11.98
N VAL A 169 8.07 4.82 12.32
CA VAL A 169 8.41 4.20 13.60
C VAL A 169 8.88 2.77 13.37
N ASP A 170 9.79 2.29 14.21
CA ASP A 170 10.18 0.89 14.22
C ASP A 170 9.03 0.06 14.80
N GLN A 171 8.61 -0.98 14.06
CA GLN A 171 7.54 -1.86 14.48
C GLN A 171 8.01 -2.94 15.45
N GLY A 172 9.26 -3.35 15.33
CA GLY A 172 9.80 -4.50 16.03
C GLY A 172 9.23 -5.84 15.52
N SER A 173 9.70 -6.94 16.10
CA SER A 173 9.31 -8.31 15.69
C SER A 173 7.92 -8.74 16.17
N LYS A 174 7.24 -7.90 16.95
CA LYS A 174 5.87 -8.11 17.48
C LYS A 174 5.12 -6.79 17.41
N PRO A 175 3.78 -6.82 17.30
CA PRO A 175 3.00 -5.60 17.33
C PRO A 175 3.18 -4.94 18.72
N GLU A 176 3.81 -3.77 18.72
CA GLU A 176 3.97 -2.96 19.92
C GLU A 176 2.80 -1.98 20.07
N SER A 177 2.43 -1.70 21.31
CA SER A 177 1.48 -0.61 21.61
C SER A 177 2.19 0.73 21.48
N PHE A 178 1.54 1.68 20.82
CA PHE A 178 1.96 3.08 20.77
C PHE A 178 1.10 3.95 21.70
N GLU A 179 0.44 3.34 22.68
CA GLU A 179 -0.34 4.07 23.70
C GLU A 179 0.53 5.10 24.42
N GLY A 180 0.07 6.34 24.44
CA GLY A 180 0.80 7.46 25.02
C GLY A 180 1.89 8.06 24.15
N VAL A 181 2.05 7.58 22.91
CA VAL A 181 2.91 8.23 21.92
C VAL A 181 2.16 9.40 21.28
N ASP A 182 2.83 10.55 21.20
CA ASP A 182 2.25 11.73 20.53
C ASP A 182 2.05 11.48 19.04
N CYS A 183 0.93 11.96 18.50
CA CYS A 183 0.68 12.00 17.05
C CYS A 183 1.72 12.86 16.34
N PRO A 184 2.07 12.54 15.08
CA PRO A 184 2.99 13.37 14.29
C PRO A 184 2.44 14.75 13.95
#